data_f12fa1658a676efa2b63ace8d11be4ad
#
_entry.id   f12fa1658a676efa2b63ace8d11be4ad
#
_cell.length_a   1.000
_cell.length_b   1.000
_cell.length_c   1.000
_cell.angle_alpha   90.00
_cell.angle_beta   90.00
_cell.angle_gamma   90.00
#
_symmetry.space_group_name_H-M   'P 1'
#
loop_
_entity.id
_entity.type
_entity.pdbx_description
1 polymer ?
#
loop_
_entity_poly.entity_id
_entity_poly.type
_entity_poly.pdbx_seq_one_letter_code
_entity_poly.pdbx_strand_id
1 'polypeptide(L)'
;LVISPQKALPKPLNKTIKSSSSRTSKLLTENKFSPLAIEVIKKLKKNNFQAYLVGGCVRDSLVGIKAKDFDVSTNATPEEVRKIFRSSRIIGKRFRLVHVFSRNELIEVSTFRADASKANNNSGVVKDTDGKILRDNVWGSLEEDCIRRDFSINALYFDPMENNLCDFHRGLEHIKKK
;
A
#
# COMPACT_ATOMS: atom_id res chain seq x y z
N LEU A 1 38.96 9.26 14.78
CA LEU A 1 37.86 8.61 14.01
C LEU A 1 36.85 9.69 13.68
N VAL A 2 36.88 10.16 12.40
CA VAL A 2 35.96 11.19 11.89
C VAL A 2 34.72 10.45 11.40
N ILE A 3 33.58 10.69 12.10
CA ILE A 3 32.26 10.19 11.67
C ILE A 3 31.78 11.09 10.53
N SER A 4 31.72 10.55 9.32
CA SER A 4 31.16 11.24 8.15
C SER A 4 29.67 11.55 8.39
N PRO A 5 29.20 12.77 8.05
CA PRO A 5 27.77 13.11 8.21
C PRO A 5 26.93 12.25 7.26
N GLN A 6 25.95 11.56 7.84
CA GLN A 6 24.94 10.84 7.07
C GLN A 6 24.24 11.81 6.13
N LYS A 7 24.30 11.51 4.83
CA LYS A 7 23.58 12.23 3.78
C LYS A 7 22.10 12.21 4.08
N ALA A 8 21.51 13.37 4.37
CA ALA A 8 20.08 13.51 4.58
C ALA A 8 19.32 12.96 3.37
N LEU A 9 18.38 12.06 3.63
CA LEU A 9 17.46 11.56 2.61
C LEU A 9 16.72 12.74 1.97
N PRO A 10 16.58 12.77 0.64
CA PRO A 10 15.86 13.84 -0.04
C PRO A 10 14.41 13.88 0.46
N LYS A 11 13.92 15.10 0.74
CA LYS A 11 12.52 15.32 1.15
C LYS A 11 11.58 14.67 0.14
N PRO A 12 10.51 13.98 0.60
CA PRO A 12 9.54 13.36 -0.30
C PRO A 12 8.94 14.45 -1.21
N LEU A 13 9.02 14.22 -2.51
CA LEU A 13 8.35 15.07 -3.48
C LEU A 13 6.86 14.73 -3.43
N ASN A 14 6.04 15.60 -2.81
CA ASN A 14 4.59 15.52 -2.88
C ASN A 14 4.13 15.65 -4.34
N LYS A 15 4.10 14.56 -5.08
CA LYS A 15 3.53 14.48 -6.41
C LYS A 15 2.50 13.37 -6.47
N THR A 16 1.26 13.73 -6.15
CA THR A 16 0.10 13.05 -6.71
C THR A 16 0.13 13.30 -8.21
N ILE A 17 0.59 12.33 -8.97
CA ILE A 17 0.55 12.42 -10.43
C ILE A 17 -0.85 11.98 -10.82
N LYS A 18 -1.78 12.93 -11.00
CA LYS A 18 -2.98 12.63 -11.76
C LYS A 18 -2.51 12.06 -13.10
N SER A 19 -2.97 10.86 -13.48
CA SER A 19 -2.52 10.16 -14.67
C SER A 19 -2.97 10.87 -15.96
N SER A 20 -2.52 12.12 -16.12
CA SER A 20 -2.79 12.95 -17.30
C SER A 20 -1.93 12.57 -18.51
N SER A 21 -0.95 11.67 -18.34
CA SER A 21 -0.23 11.08 -19.45
C SER A 21 -1.13 10.04 -20.11
N SER A 22 -1.54 10.28 -21.34
CA SER A 22 -2.42 9.40 -22.12
C SER A 22 -1.93 7.94 -22.23
N ARG A 23 -0.64 7.70 -22.01
CA ARG A 23 0.00 6.37 -22.03
C ARG A 23 -0.20 5.64 -20.70
N THR A 24 -0.04 6.31 -19.55
CA THR A 24 -0.19 5.70 -18.23
C THR A 24 -1.65 5.36 -17.93
N SER A 25 -2.60 6.22 -18.33
CA SER A 25 -4.04 5.96 -18.18
C SER A 25 -4.54 4.78 -19.04
N LYS A 26 -3.90 4.51 -20.19
CA LYS A 26 -4.20 3.31 -21.00
C LYS A 26 -3.66 2.02 -20.38
N LEU A 27 -2.59 2.11 -19.59
CA LEU A 27 -1.96 0.95 -18.96
C LEU A 27 -2.63 0.55 -17.65
N LEU A 28 -3.19 1.51 -16.92
CA LEU A 28 -3.89 1.30 -15.65
C LEU A 28 -5.40 1.51 -15.84
N THR A 29 -6.07 0.51 -16.39
CA THR A 29 -7.53 0.49 -16.55
C THR A 29 -8.16 -0.53 -15.63
N GLU A 30 -9.36 -0.25 -15.13
CA GLU A 30 -10.09 -1.07 -14.15
C GLU A 30 -10.18 -2.55 -14.56
N ASN A 31 -10.36 -2.81 -15.86
CA ASN A 31 -10.50 -4.16 -16.42
C ASN A 31 -9.21 -5.02 -16.40
N LYS A 32 -8.06 -4.44 -16.06
CA LYS A 32 -6.80 -5.17 -15.89
C LYS A 32 -6.61 -5.72 -14.48
N PHE A 33 -7.44 -5.29 -13.55
CA PHE A 33 -7.38 -5.70 -12.16
C PHE A 33 -8.50 -6.68 -11.84
N SER A 34 -8.34 -7.40 -10.74
CA SER A 34 -9.37 -8.30 -10.25
C SER A 34 -10.68 -7.55 -9.98
N PRO A 35 -11.84 -8.06 -10.46
CA PRO A 35 -13.13 -7.52 -10.11
C PRO A 35 -13.36 -7.48 -8.59
N LEU A 36 -12.86 -8.48 -7.85
CA LEU A 36 -12.94 -8.50 -6.40
C LEU A 36 -12.11 -7.38 -5.77
N ALA A 37 -10.89 -7.13 -6.25
CA ALA A 37 -10.05 -6.04 -5.73
C ALA A 37 -10.71 -4.68 -5.97
N ILE A 38 -11.31 -4.48 -7.14
CA ILE A 38 -12.08 -3.27 -7.47
C ILE A 38 -13.30 -3.13 -6.55
N GLU A 39 -14.04 -4.22 -6.29
CA GLU A 39 -15.18 -4.22 -5.35
C GLU A 39 -14.75 -3.87 -3.93
N VAL A 40 -13.61 -4.41 -3.47
CA VAL A 40 -13.03 -4.10 -2.15
C VAL A 40 -12.75 -2.60 -2.04
N ILE A 41 -12.10 -2.01 -3.04
CA ILE A 41 -11.81 -0.57 -3.05
C ILE A 41 -13.10 0.26 -3.05
N LYS A 42 -14.06 -0.08 -3.91
CA LYS A 42 -15.37 0.60 -3.96
C LYS A 42 -16.08 0.60 -2.62
N LYS A 43 -16.11 -0.55 -1.93
CA LYS A 43 -16.76 -0.67 -0.62
C LYS A 43 -16.03 0.11 0.48
N LEU A 44 -14.69 0.09 0.51
CA LEU A 44 -13.91 0.87 1.46
C LEU A 44 -14.16 2.36 1.27
N LYS A 45 -14.10 2.85 0.02
CA LYS A 45 -14.36 4.27 -0.29
C LYS A 45 -15.78 4.70 0.04
N LYS A 46 -16.78 3.84 -0.19
CA LYS A 46 -18.18 4.09 0.21
C LYS A 46 -18.34 4.25 1.72
N ASN A 47 -17.45 3.66 2.50
CA ASN A 47 -17.39 3.81 3.96
C ASN A 47 -16.41 4.91 4.42
N ASN A 48 -16.06 5.85 3.53
CA ASN A 48 -15.19 7.01 3.77
C ASN A 48 -13.73 6.65 4.09
N PHE A 49 -13.25 5.49 3.67
CA PHE A 49 -11.85 5.12 3.76
C PHE A 49 -11.11 5.37 2.46
N GLN A 50 -9.84 5.72 2.58
CA GLN A 50 -8.92 5.69 1.45
C GLN A 50 -8.61 4.24 1.10
N ALA A 51 -8.52 3.91 -0.20
CA ALA A 51 -8.15 2.57 -0.64
C ALA A 51 -7.51 2.62 -2.03
N TYR A 52 -6.43 1.85 -2.19
CA TYR A 52 -5.61 1.82 -3.40
C TYR A 52 -5.17 0.39 -3.71
N LEU A 53 -5.03 0.08 -4.99
CA LEU A 53 -4.19 -1.03 -5.43
C LEU A 53 -2.72 -0.67 -5.20
N VAL A 54 -1.89 -1.64 -4.82
CA VAL A 54 -0.49 -1.37 -4.47
C VAL A 54 0.43 -2.53 -4.85
N GLY A 55 1.71 -2.25 -4.97
CA GLY A 55 2.73 -3.28 -5.09
C GLY A 55 2.84 -3.91 -6.48
N GLY A 56 2.98 -5.24 -6.49
CA GLY A 56 3.24 -6.01 -7.71
C GLY A 56 2.19 -5.84 -8.79
N CYS A 57 0.92 -5.82 -8.46
CA CYS A 57 -0.17 -5.69 -9.44
C CYS A 57 -0.14 -4.36 -10.20
N VAL A 58 0.22 -3.26 -9.53
CA VAL A 58 0.35 -1.94 -10.19
C VAL A 58 1.58 -1.91 -11.08
N ARG A 59 2.74 -2.38 -10.58
CA ARG A 59 3.98 -2.49 -11.35
C ARG A 59 3.78 -3.33 -12.61
N ASP A 60 3.24 -4.53 -12.46
CA ASP A 60 3.07 -5.49 -13.55
C ASP A 60 2.12 -4.95 -14.62
N SER A 61 1.03 -4.31 -14.23
CA SER A 61 0.11 -3.64 -15.15
C SER A 61 0.79 -2.52 -15.94
N LEU A 62 1.72 -1.76 -15.32
CA LEU A 62 2.47 -0.70 -15.99
C LEU A 62 3.47 -1.22 -17.02
N VAL A 63 4.04 -2.42 -16.81
CA VAL A 63 4.96 -3.05 -17.76
C VAL A 63 4.25 -4.01 -18.73
N GLY A 64 2.91 -4.09 -18.67
CA GLY A 64 2.11 -4.91 -19.57
C GLY A 64 2.07 -6.40 -19.22
N ILE A 65 2.46 -6.76 -18.00
CA ILE A 65 2.38 -8.13 -17.47
C ILE A 65 1.03 -8.29 -16.75
N LYS A 66 0.40 -9.45 -16.94
CA LYS A 66 -0.83 -9.79 -16.22
C LYS A 66 -0.49 -10.13 -14.77
N ALA A 67 -0.98 -9.32 -13.84
CA ALA A 67 -0.84 -9.59 -12.40
C ALA A 67 -1.59 -10.86 -12.01
N LYS A 68 -1.05 -11.61 -11.04
CA LYS A 68 -1.66 -12.82 -10.47
C LYS A 68 -2.31 -12.54 -9.13
N ASP A 69 -1.68 -11.73 -8.31
CA ASP A 69 -2.09 -11.40 -6.95
C ASP A 69 -2.40 -9.89 -6.87
N PHE A 70 -3.39 -9.53 -6.08
CA PHE A 70 -3.85 -8.16 -5.96
C PHE A 70 -3.88 -7.75 -4.49
N ASP A 71 -3.08 -6.73 -4.16
CA ASP A 71 -2.99 -6.15 -2.83
C ASP A 71 -3.71 -4.81 -2.79
N VAL A 72 -4.47 -4.61 -1.73
CA VAL A 72 -5.13 -3.34 -1.43
C VAL A 72 -4.53 -2.75 -0.16
N SER A 73 -4.24 -1.45 -0.18
CA SER A 73 -3.82 -0.71 1.00
C SER A 73 -4.82 0.38 1.33
N THR A 74 -5.13 0.57 2.63
CA THR A 74 -6.19 1.46 3.10
C THR A 74 -5.81 2.14 4.43
N ASN A 75 -6.49 3.24 4.78
CA ASN A 75 -6.42 3.81 6.13
C ASN A 75 -7.39 3.16 7.12
N ALA A 76 -8.25 2.24 6.67
CA ALA A 76 -9.10 1.45 7.57
C ALA A 76 -8.27 0.47 8.39
N THR A 77 -8.54 0.35 9.68
CA THR A 77 -7.95 -0.67 10.56
C THR A 77 -8.42 -2.08 10.17
N PRO A 78 -7.70 -3.14 10.54
CA PRO A 78 -8.11 -4.51 10.24
C PRO A 78 -9.52 -4.84 10.79
N GLU A 79 -9.89 -4.27 11.93
CA GLU A 79 -11.19 -4.43 12.55
C GLU A 79 -12.30 -3.75 11.73
N GLU A 80 -12.05 -2.56 11.20
CA GLU A 80 -12.99 -1.85 10.32
C GLU A 80 -13.17 -2.57 8.99
N VAL A 81 -12.09 -3.03 8.38
CA VAL A 81 -12.14 -3.87 7.17
C VAL A 81 -12.98 -5.12 7.45
N ARG A 82 -12.74 -5.80 8.58
CA ARG A 82 -13.50 -7.00 8.96
C ARG A 82 -14.99 -6.73 9.17
N LYS A 83 -15.38 -5.55 9.66
CA LYS A 83 -16.80 -5.14 9.80
C LYS A 83 -17.45 -4.93 8.43
N ILE A 84 -16.72 -4.34 7.47
CA ILE A 84 -17.24 -4.07 6.11
C ILE A 84 -17.38 -5.37 5.30
N PHE A 85 -16.45 -6.31 5.46
CA PHE A 85 -16.38 -7.54 4.69
C PHE A 85 -16.67 -8.76 5.58
N ARG A 86 -17.89 -9.29 5.54
CA ARG A 86 -18.26 -10.49 6.32
C ARG A 86 -17.43 -11.71 5.94
N SER A 87 -17.16 -11.90 4.64
CA SER A 87 -16.29 -12.97 4.12
C SER A 87 -14.83 -12.52 4.17
N SER A 88 -14.30 -12.34 5.37
CA SER A 88 -12.89 -11.95 5.58
C SER A 88 -12.32 -12.53 6.86
N ARG A 89 -10.98 -12.54 6.97
CA ARG A 89 -10.26 -12.99 8.16
C ARG A 89 -9.06 -12.09 8.43
N ILE A 90 -8.87 -11.69 9.68
CA ILE A 90 -7.65 -11.00 10.11
C ILE A 90 -6.55 -12.04 10.26
N ILE A 91 -5.40 -11.80 9.60
CA ILE A 91 -4.23 -12.68 9.57
C ILE A 91 -3.02 -11.94 10.15
N GLY A 92 -2.10 -12.71 10.68
CA GLY A 92 -0.83 -12.19 11.22
C GLY A 92 -0.92 -11.73 12.67
N LYS A 93 0.10 -12.07 13.44
CA LYS A 93 0.27 -11.63 14.85
C LYS A 93 1.08 -10.34 14.92
N ARG A 94 2.20 -10.31 14.20
CA ARG A 94 3.14 -9.18 14.18
C ARG A 94 2.69 -8.07 13.22
N PHE A 95 2.31 -8.47 12.01
CA PHE A 95 1.81 -7.59 10.97
C PHE A 95 0.39 -8.02 10.62
N ARG A 96 -0.58 -7.26 11.06
CA ARG A 96 -1.99 -7.60 10.87
C ARG A 96 -2.46 -7.10 9.51
N LEU A 97 -3.05 -7.99 8.74
CA LEU A 97 -3.72 -7.70 7.48
C LEU A 97 -5.04 -8.46 7.40
N VAL A 98 -5.88 -8.17 6.43
CA VAL A 98 -7.16 -8.83 6.25
C VAL A 98 -7.20 -9.53 4.90
N HIS A 99 -7.48 -10.83 4.92
CA HIS A 99 -7.84 -11.58 3.73
C HIS A 99 -9.33 -11.42 3.48
N VAL A 100 -9.71 -10.86 2.34
CA VAL A 100 -11.10 -10.81 1.87
C VAL A 100 -11.28 -11.87 0.79
N PHE A 101 -12.28 -12.72 0.98
CA PHE A 101 -12.53 -13.88 0.13
C PHE A 101 -13.77 -13.70 -0.73
N SER A 102 -13.71 -14.17 -1.97
CA SER A 102 -14.88 -14.38 -2.83
C SER A 102 -14.66 -15.62 -3.69
N ARG A 103 -15.48 -16.65 -3.49
CA ARG A 103 -15.39 -17.95 -4.20
C ARG A 103 -13.95 -18.47 -4.28
N ASN A 104 -13.27 -18.23 -5.42
CA ASN A 104 -11.93 -18.77 -5.72
C ASN A 104 -10.85 -17.69 -5.68
N GLU A 105 -11.15 -16.50 -5.17
CA GLU A 105 -10.20 -15.38 -5.14
C GLU A 105 -10.02 -14.83 -3.73
N LEU A 106 -8.81 -14.37 -3.45
CA LEU A 106 -8.41 -13.75 -2.18
C LEU A 106 -7.75 -12.42 -2.49
N ILE A 107 -8.17 -11.37 -1.76
CA ILE A 107 -7.51 -10.06 -1.78
C ILE A 107 -6.89 -9.80 -0.41
N GLU A 108 -5.60 -9.50 -0.39
CA GLU A 108 -4.94 -9.00 0.81
C GLU A 108 -5.23 -7.51 1.00
N VAL A 109 -5.75 -7.15 2.17
CA VAL A 109 -6.02 -5.76 2.54
C VAL A 109 -5.15 -5.39 3.73
N SER A 110 -4.21 -4.47 3.50
CA SER A 110 -3.29 -3.94 4.52
C SER A 110 -3.70 -2.54 4.95
N THR A 111 -3.54 -2.23 6.24
CA THR A 111 -3.68 -0.85 6.74
C THR A 111 -2.38 -0.09 6.51
N PHE A 112 -2.46 1.20 6.14
CA PHE A 112 -1.27 2.05 6.05
C PHE A 112 -0.48 2.04 7.35
N ARG A 113 0.82 1.86 7.26
CA ARG A 113 1.70 1.79 8.43
C ARG A 113 2.64 2.98 8.50
N ALA A 114 2.85 3.49 9.71
CA ALA A 114 3.91 4.43 10.00
C ALA A 114 5.24 3.74 10.25
N ASP A 115 6.30 4.53 10.32
CA ASP A 115 7.63 4.06 10.73
C ASP A 115 7.63 3.77 12.25
N ALA A 116 7.83 2.51 12.61
CA ALA A 116 7.88 2.06 14.00
C ALA A 116 8.98 2.74 14.84
N SER A 117 10.01 3.30 14.20
CA SER A 117 11.10 4.02 14.89
C SER A 117 10.65 5.38 15.44
N LYS A 118 9.60 5.97 14.85
CA LYS A 118 9.02 7.27 15.25
C LYS A 118 7.87 7.13 16.25
N ALA A 119 7.51 5.92 16.60
CA ALA A 119 6.42 5.63 17.50
C ALA A 119 6.82 5.95 18.94
N ASN A 120 6.14 6.90 19.58
CA ASN A 120 6.25 7.16 21.02
C ASN A 120 5.77 5.91 21.80
N ASN A 121 6.23 5.74 23.04
CA ASN A 121 5.98 4.56 23.91
C ASN A 121 4.49 4.12 24.06
N ASN A 122 3.53 4.86 23.54
CA ASN A 122 2.09 4.55 23.54
C ASN A 122 1.57 4.02 22.18
N SER A 123 2.39 3.75 21.21
CA SER A 123 2.02 3.60 19.79
C SER A 123 1.98 2.16 19.31
N GLY A 124 1.37 1.23 19.99
CA GLY A 124 1.06 -0.10 19.43
C GLY A 124 2.25 -0.99 19.03
N VAL A 125 3.49 -0.52 19.18
CA VAL A 125 4.71 -1.33 19.03
C VAL A 125 4.97 -2.07 20.34
N VAL A 126 4.99 -3.38 20.28
CA VAL A 126 5.41 -4.23 21.42
C VAL A 126 6.76 -4.84 21.07
N LYS A 127 7.76 -4.61 21.92
CA LYS A 127 9.10 -5.23 21.82
C LYS A 127 9.27 -6.22 22.97
N ASP A 128 10.08 -7.27 22.75
CA ASP A 128 10.56 -8.15 23.82
C ASP A 128 11.77 -7.53 24.54
N THR A 129 12.29 -8.26 25.53
CA THR A 129 13.46 -7.87 26.33
C THR A 129 14.72 -7.66 25.51
N ASP A 130 14.82 -8.30 24.35
CA ASP A 130 15.96 -8.23 23.43
C ASP A 130 15.76 -7.16 22.33
N GLY A 131 14.70 -6.34 22.44
CA GLY A 131 14.37 -5.27 21.50
C GLY A 131 13.71 -5.76 20.21
N LYS A 132 13.38 -7.04 20.08
CA LYS A 132 12.70 -7.61 18.91
C LYS A 132 11.25 -7.17 18.86
N ILE A 133 10.82 -6.65 17.73
CA ILE A 133 9.45 -6.19 17.53
C ILE A 133 8.49 -7.39 17.50
N LEU A 134 7.63 -7.49 18.49
CA LEU A 134 6.58 -8.52 18.60
C LEU A 134 5.28 -8.08 17.92
N ARG A 135 4.98 -6.77 17.92
CA ARG A 135 3.86 -6.14 17.20
C ARG A 135 4.31 -4.84 16.61
N ASP A 136 3.93 -4.60 15.37
CA ASP A 136 4.12 -3.35 14.63
C ASP A 136 2.78 -2.99 13.96
N ASN A 137 1.85 -2.52 14.76
CA ASN A 137 0.53 -2.07 14.31
C ASN A 137 0.42 -0.55 14.46
N VAL A 138 1.48 0.17 14.10
CA VAL A 138 1.45 1.64 14.05
C VAL A 138 0.86 2.03 12.72
N TRP A 139 -0.36 2.58 12.79
CA TRP A 139 -1.06 3.05 11.61
C TRP A 139 -0.55 4.43 11.20
N GLY A 140 -0.45 4.66 9.90
CA GLY A 140 0.14 5.86 9.32
C GLY A 140 -0.66 6.45 8.17
N SER A 141 -0.04 7.42 7.52
CA SER A 141 -0.54 8.00 6.28
C SER A 141 -0.12 7.17 5.06
N LEU A 142 -0.70 7.49 3.90
CA LEU A 142 -0.29 6.90 2.63
C LEU A 142 1.20 7.14 2.34
N GLU A 143 1.70 8.35 2.63
CA GLU A 143 3.10 8.71 2.44
C GLU A 143 4.02 7.88 3.33
N GLU A 144 3.67 7.71 4.61
CA GLU A 144 4.44 6.90 5.55
C GLU A 144 4.49 5.44 5.14
N ASP A 145 3.37 4.86 4.69
CA ASP A 145 3.33 3.49 4.17
C ASP A 145 4.18 3.34 2.91
N CYS A 146 4.22 4.37 2.05
CA CYS A 146 5.07 4.41 0.87
C CYS A 146 6.57 4.42 1.24
N ILE A 147 6.98 5.30 2.16
CA ILE A 147 8.38 5.52 2.55
C ILE A 147 9.05 4.23 3.08
N ARG A 148 8.31 3.40 3.79
CA ARG A 148 8.83 2.17 4.41
C ARG A 148 8.94 0.97 3.46
N ARG A 149 8.49 1.08 2.19
CA ARG A 149 8.61 0.00 1.19
C ARG A 149 10.00 -0.07 0.62
N ASP A 150 10.49 -1.31 0.41
CA ASP A 150 11.86 -1.63 0.02
C ASP A 150 12.20 -1.13 -1.39
N PHE A 151 11.24 -1.26 -2.31
CA PHE A 151 11.43 -0.92 -3.72
C PHE A 151 10.44 0.15 -4.17
N SER A 152 10.96 1.22 -4.77
CA SER A 152 10.14 2.30 -5.33
C SER A 152 9.14 1.82 -6.38
N ILE A 153 9.49 0.80 -7.17
CA ILE A 153 8.62 0.19 -8.18
C ILE A 153 7.43 -0.57 -7.56
N ASN A 154 7.52 -0.97 -6.29
CA ASN A 154 6.45 -1.59 -5.51
C ASN A 154 5.76 -0.61 -4.56
N ALA A 155 6.20 0.66 -4.55
CA ALA A 155 5.64 1.75 -3.76
C ALA A 155 4.73 2.67 -4.61
N LEU A 156 4.06 2.09 -5.58
CA LEU A 156 3.09 2.74 -6.46
C LEU A 156 1.68 2.39 -5.98
N TYR A 157 0.86 3.42 -5.74
CA TYR A 157 -0.52 3.26 -5.26
C TYR A 157 -1.48 3.78 -6.33
N PHE A 158 -2.36 2.92 -6.79
CA PHE A 158 -3.31 3.25 -7.84
C PHE A 158 -4.75 3.28 -7.32
N ASP A 159 -5.40 4.41 -7.49
CA ASP A 159 -6.83 4.57 -7.26
C ASP A 159 -7.60 4.34 -8.57
N PRO A 160 -8.27 3.21 -8.74
CA PRO A 160 -9.00 2.93 -9.97
C PRO A 160 -10.27 3.77 -10.13
N MET A 161 -10.83 4.31 -9.03
CA MET A 161 -12.06 5.13 -9.09
C MET A 161 -11.77 6.55 -9.60
N GLU A 162 -10.64 7.12 -9.15
CA GLU A 162 -10.19 8.45 -9.55
C GLU A 162 -9.20 8.39 -10.74
N ASN A 163 -8.86 7.18 -11.19
CA ASN A 163 -7.79 6.95 -12.18
C ASN A 163 -6.51 7.71 -11.81
N ASN A 164 -6.13 7.64 -10.55
CA ASN A 164 -5.03 8.40 -9.98
C ASN A 164 -3.91 7.48 -9.48
N LEU A 165 -2.66 7.79 -9.88
CA LEU A 165 -1.47 7.06 -9.45
C LEU A 165 -0.62 7.95 -8.53
N CYS A 166 -0.40 7.48 -7.30
CA CYS A 166 0.49 8.12 -6.34
C CYS A 166 1.88 7.49 -6.44
N ASP A 167 2.88 8.30 -6.74
CA ASP A 167 4.29 7.92 -6.87
C ASP A 167 5.17 8.89 -6.07
N PHE A 168 5.51 8.53 -4.84
CA PHE A 168 6.33 9.36 -3.94
C PHE A 168 7.84 9.13 -4.13
N HIS A 169 8.25 8.01 -4.77
CA HIS A 169 9.64 7.57 -4.87
C HIS A 169 10.17 7.39 -6.29
N ARG A 170 9.51 8.04 -7.27
CA ARG A 170 9.89 7.95 -8.69
C ARG A 170 9.89 6.51 -9.23
N GLY A 171 8.98 5.67 -8.74
CA GLY A 171 8.84 4.28 -9.18
C GLY A 171 8.56 4.17 -10.68
N LEU A 172 7.79 5.10 -11.27
CA LEU A 172 7.55 5.19 -12.71
C LEU A 172 8.83 5.44 -13.52
N GLU A 173 9.74 6.28 -13.01
CA GLU A 173 11.02 6.53 -13.66
C GLU A 173 11.92 5.30 -13.61
N HIS A 174 11.91 4.59 -12.47
CA HIS A 174 12.68 3.37 -12.30
C HIS A 174 12.18 2.22 -13.18
N ILE A 175 10.86 2.10 -13.39
CA ILE A 175 10.28 1.15 -14.34
C ILE A 175 10.72 1.44 -15.79
N LYS A 176 10.84 2.70 -16.17
CA LYS A 176 11.24 3.10 -17.54
C LYS A 176 12.71 2.94 -17.85
N LYS A 177 13.58 2.87 -16.83
CA LYS A 177 15.03 2.71 -16.97
C LYS A 177 15.50 1.27 -17.18
N LYS A 178 14.56 0.32 -17.19
CA LYS A 178 14.76 -1.04 -17.66
C LYS A 178 14.49 -1.07 -19.16
#